data_0f0f60b2e9787287b6897a19f25535f4
#
_entry.id   0f0f60b2e9787287b6897a19f25535f4
#
_cell.length_a   1.000
_cell.length_b   1.000
_cell.length_c   1.000
_cell.angle_alpha   90.00
_cell.angle_beta   90.00
_cell.angle_gamma   90.00
#
_symmetry.space_group_name_H-M   'P 1'
#
loop_
_entity.id
_entity.type
_entity.pdbx_description
1 polymer ?
#
loop_
_entity_poly.entity_id
_entity_poly.type
_entity_poly.pdbx_seq_one_letter_code
_entity_poly.pdbx_strand_id
1 'polypeptide(L)'
;MTPAPIPTEVLGALAGTRPAPRSTQALRAAIHARRMLLLKSLLVRTDRQRGLLGPVARRDFERAWALLAAAERTGPAEVREVLDYPTTGTWLAAALAAPQGAAFERQLAHLAGVAVAAAVRAGHTVTGTLTVPTGLLVLPGLGVLPCPSGRVRLGGGPGGTRIADDGGHAEAVLPHPAARPGPGASRATGDGTGWSALRTLPGGTVRLDDLDPYRTPPPGTGPGSLRAADRPDCPWGTWARRWRRARELLTAVDGRRAVETGAVLRAVVPLAAPDTGATPMGATLRSAPGAALIRLPGTASELAESLVHETHHTKLAALDELVPLCGPDGSAVHRVGWRPDPRPVPAVLQGAYAHLALTDLWWRVRSGAGADPAWRRRAGERFEALREEVGQALSLLLESDELTPAGREFVQGMERHHAGLGVTAQNVL
;
A
#
# COMPACT_ATOMS: atom_id res chain seq x y z
N MET A 1 -1.63 16.96 -20.35
CA MET A 1 -1.81 15.61 -20.92
C MET A 1 -3.10 15.05 -20.35
N THR A 2 -4.09 14.83 -21.19
CA THR A 2 -5.32 14.13 -20.79
C THR A 2 -4.95 12.66 -20.57
N PRO A 3 -5.31 12.03 -19.42
CA PRO A 3 -5.07 10.61 -19.21
C PRO A 3 -5.72 9.81 -20.36
N ALA A 4 -5.03 8.76 -20.83
CA ALA A 4 -5.62 7.86 -21.80
C ALA A 4 -6.89 7.24 -21.20
N PRO A 5 -7.99 7.15 -21.94
CA PRO A 5 -9.22 6.56 -21.44
C PRO A 5 -8.97 5.11 -21.01
N ILE A 6 -9.48 4.75 -19.84
CA ILE A 6 -9.43 3.37 -19.37
C ILE A 6 -10.29 2.53 -20.31
N PRO A 7 -9.79 1.39 -20.84
CA PRO A 7 -10.60 0.50 -21.65
C PRO A 7 -11.85 0.03 -20.87
N THR A 8 -13.02 0.04 -21.51
CA THR A 8 -14.29 -0.38 -20.92
C THR A 8 -14.22 -1.79 -20.31
N GLU A 9 -13.45 -2.69 -20.93
CA GLU A 9 -13.16 -4.03 -20.40
C GLU A 9 -12.50 -3.99 -19.01
N VAL A 10 -11.52 -3.09 -18.83
CA VAL A 10 -10.79 -2.92 -17.56
C VAL A 10 -11.74 -2.35 -16.51
N LEU A 11 -12.51 -1.32 -16.86
CA LEU A 11 -13.50 -0.71 -15.97
C LEU A 11 -14.56 -1.73 -15.54
N GLY A 12 -15.10 -2.49 -16.48
CA GLY A 12 -16.10 -3.53 -16.21
C GLY A 12 -15.56 -4.68 -15.33
N ALA A 13 -14.31 -5.12 -15.56
CA ALA A 13 -13.67 -6.13 -14.72
C ALA A 13 -13.45 -5.63 -13.29
N LEU A 14 -13.06 -4.37 -13.12
CA LEU A 14 -12.90 -3.73 -11.82
C LEU A 14 -14.24 -3.60 -11.11
N ALA A 15 -15.28 -3.08 -11.77
CA ALA A 15 -16.63 -2.94 -11.22
C ALA A 15 -17.20 -4.29 -10.75
N GLY A 16 -16.97 -5.38 -11.51
CA GLY A 16 -17.34 -6.74 -11.13
C GLY A 16 -16.41 -7.39 -10.11
N THR A 17 -15.53 -6.64 -9.44
CA THR A 17 -14.55 -7.14 -8.46
C THR A 17 -13.71 -8.33 -8.94
N ARG A 18 -13.68 -8.59 -10.26
CA ARG A 18 -13.03 -9.76 -10.84
C ARG A 18 -11.52 -9.59 -10.90
N PRO A 19 -10.75 -10.59 -10.43
CA PRO A 19 -9.31 -10.59 -10.61
C PRO A 19 -8.94 -10.66 -12.10
N ALA A 20 -8.25 -9.63 -12.60
CA ALA A 20 -7.82 -9.54 -13.98
C ALA A 20 -6.38 -8.97 -14.08
N PRO A 21 -5.42 -9.68 -14.70
CA PRO A 21 -4.04 -9.22 -14.81
C PRO A 21 -3.90 -7.85 -15.50
N ARG A 22 -4.68 -7.59 -16.56
CA ARG A 22 -4.70 -6.30 -17.26
C ARG A 22 -5.16 -5.15 -16.36
N SER A 23 -6.20 -5.38 -15.55
CA SER A 23 -6.68 -4.39 -14.57
C SER A 23 -5.63 -4.12 -13.50
N THR A 24 -5.00 -5.15 -12.95
CA THR A 24 -3.92 -5.01 -11.98
C THR A 24 -2.73 -4.23 -12.55
N GLN A 25 -2.36 -4.49 -13.80
CA GLN A 25 -1.28 -3.77 -14.49
C GLN A 25 -1.63 -2.28 -14.69
N ALA A 26 -2.86 -1.98 -15.13
CA ALA A 26 -3.34 -0.60 -15.31
C ALA A 26 -3.32 0.17 -13.98
N LEU A 27 -3.81 -0.43 -12.89
CA LEU A 27 -3.78 0.19 -11.56
C LEU A 27 -2.35 0.43 -11.04
N ARG A 28 -1.42 -0.52 -11.25
CA ARG A 28 -0.01 -0.33 -10.91
C ARG A 28 0.64 0.79 -11.73
N ALA A 29 0.27 0.93 -13.01
CA ALA A 29 0.74 2.04 -13.83
C ALA A 29 0.19 3.39 -13.32
N ALA A 30 -1.06 3.44 -12.86
CA ALA A 30 -1.66 4.63 -12.26
C ALA A 30 -0.94 5.05 -10.96
N ILE A 31 -0.71 4.10 -10.07
CA ILE A 31 0.02 4.33 -8.82
C ILE A 31 1.40 4.91 -9.13
N HIS A 32 2.11 4.32 -10.10
CA HIS A 32 3.43 4.81 -10.53
C HIS A 32 3.37 6.23 -11.11
N ALA A 33 2.43 6.50 -12.03
CA ALA A 33 2.27 7.81 -12.63
C ALA A 33 2.02 8.89 -11.56
N ARG A 34 1.18 8.59 -10.57
CA ARG A 34 0.98 9.49 -9.43
C ARG A 34 2.27 9.69 -8.61
N ARG A 35 3.06 8.64 -8.37
CA ARG A 35 4.36 8.77 -7.70
C ARG A 35 5.30 9.72 -8.43
N MET A 36 5.38 9.58 -9.75
CA MET A 36 6.21 10.45 -10.58
C MET A 36 5.72 11.90 -10.55
N LEU A 37 4.40 12.15 -10.53
CA LEU A 37 3.84 13.49 -10.37
C LEU A 37 4.19 14.10 -9.02
N LEU A 38 4.06 13.36 -7.91
CA LEU A 38 4.42 13.84 -6.58
C LEU A 38 5.93 14.11 -6.47
N LEU A 39 6.77 13.25 -7.02
CA LEU A 39 8.22 13.42 -7.05
C LEU A 39 8.62 14.67 -7.87
N LYS A 40 7.99 14.85 -9.03
CA LYS A 40 8.16 16.07 -9.85
C LYS A 40 7.69 17.33 -9.10
N SER A 41 6.57 17.25 -8.40
CA SER A 41 6.07 18.36 -7.57
C SER A 41 7.04 18.72 -6.46
N LEU A 42 7.67 17.71 -5.83
CA LEU A 42 8.71 17.92 -4.83
C LEU A 42 9.93 18.63 -5.44
N LEU A 43 10.38 18.20 -6.63
CA LEU A 43 11.49 18.84 -7.35
C LEU A 43 11.18 20.31 -7.65
N VAL A 44 9.99 20.60 -8.22
CA VAL A 44 9.57 21.96 -8.55
C VAL A 44 9.46 22.82 -7.29
N ARG A 45 8.92 22.28 -6.20
CA ARG A 45 8.85 22.98 -4.92
C ARG A 45 10.25 23.31 -4.39
N THR A 46 11.15 22.35 -4.42
CA THR A 46 12.54 22.51 -3.96
C THR A 46 13.26 23.59 -4.77
N ASP A 47 13.09 23.60 -6.09
CA ASP A 47 13.68 24.59 -6.97
C ASP A 47 13.14 26.01 -6.69
N ARG A 48 11.81 26.15 -6.55
CA ARG A 48 11.18 27.44 -6.19
C ARG A 48 11.63 27.98 -4.84
N GLN A 49 11.96 27.11 -3.90
CA GLN A 49 12.38 27.44 -2.54
C GLN A 49 13.92 27.37 -2.37
N ARG A 50 14.66 27.24 -3.47
CA ARG A 50 16.13 27.04 -3.45
C ARG A 50 16.88 28.08 -2.62
N GLY A 51 16.48 29.33 -2.66
CA GLY A 51 17.07 30.43 -1.89
C GLY A 51 16.77 30.40 -0.39
N LEU A 52 15.77 29.62 0.04
CA LEU A 52 15.32 29.48 1.42
C LEU A 52 15.90 28.23 2.10
N LEU A 53 16.46 27.31 1.32
CA LEU A 53 17.08 26.09 1.84
C LEU A 53 18.50 26.37 2.34
N GLY A 54 18.83 25.79 3.48
CA GLY A 54 20.21 25.78 3.97
C GLY A 54 21.17 25.11 2.95
N PRO A 55 22.43 25.56 2.87
CA PRO A 55 23.38 25.09 1.87
C PRO A 55 23.68 23.58 1.97
N VAL A 56 23.55 22.99 3.16
CA VAL A 56 23.71 21.54 3.38
C VAL A 56 22.51 20.80 2.81
N ALA A 57 21.29 21.19 3.19
CA ALA A 57 20.05 20.54 2.72
C ALA A 57 19.96 20.56 1.18
N ARG A 58 20.33 21.67 0.55
CA ARG A 58 20.35 21.80 -0.91
C ARG A 58 21.34 20.84 -1.56
N ARG A 59 22.59 20.80 -1.09
CA ARG A 59 23.63 19.87 -1.63
C ARG A 59 23.23 18.42 -1.45
N ASP A 60 22.68 18.06 -0.30
CA ASP A 60 22.28 16.70 -0.01
C ASP A 60 21.08 16.27 -0.87
N PHE A 61 20.13 17.17 -1.12
CA PHE A 61 19.04 16.94 -2.06
C PHE A 61 19.57 16.73 -3.50
N GLU A 62 20.46 17.60 -3.99
CA GLU A 62 21.05 17.48 -5.33
C GLU A 62 21.82 16.16 -5.50
N ARG A 63 22.57 15.72 -4.48
CA ARG A 63 23.27 14.44 -4.47
C ARG A 63 22.31 13.24 -4.47
N ALA A 64 21.30 13.28 -3.62
CA ALA A 64 20.30 12.22 -3.56
C ALA A 64 19.51 12.09 -4.87
N TRP A 65 19.16 13.22 -5.49
CA TRP A 65 18.51 13.24 -6.80
C TRP A 65 19.41 12.65 -7.90
N ALA A 66 20.69 13.05 -7.95
CA ALA A 66 21.67 12.52 -8.90
C ALA A 66 21.85 11.00 -8.73
N LEU A 67 21.90 10.51 -7.48
CA LEU A 67 21.99 9.09 -7.18
C LEU A 67 20.75 8.33 -7.65
N LEU A 68 19.55 8.87 -7.39
CA LEU A 68 18.28 8.26 -7.84
C LEU A 68 18.25 8.15 -9.38
N ALA A 69 18.63 9.22 -10.09
CA ALA A 69 18.71 9.23 -11.54
C ALA A 69 19.76 8.26 -12.10
N ALA A 70 20.90 8.10 -11.41
CA ALA A 70 21.91 7.12 -11.79
C ALA A 70 21.42 5.68 -11.58
N ALA A 71 20.77 5.42 -10.46
CA ALA A 71 20.14 4.14 -10.16
C ALA A 71 19.07 3.76 -11.21
N GLU A 72 18.26 4.74 -11.64
CA GLU A 72 17.21 4.52 -12.66
C GLU A 72 17.82 4.10 -14.01
N ARG A 73 18.94 4.68 -14.41
CA ARG A 73 19.66 4.25 -15.63
C ARG A 73 20.22 2.83 -15.52
N THR A 74 20.55 2.37 -14.30
CA THR A 74 21.09 1.03 -14.06
C THR A 74 20.00 -0.04 -14.00
N GLY A 75 18.88 0.24 -13.31
CA GLY A 75 17.80 -0.70 -13.08
C GLY A 75 16.46 0.01 -12.91
N PRO A 76 15.79 0.41 -14.01
CA PRO A 76 14.53 1.19 -13.94
C PRO A 76 13.39 0.42 -13.25
N ALA A 77 13.33 -0.90 -13.41
CA ALA A 77 12.31 -1.72 -12.77
C ALA A 77 12.47 -1.78 -11.25
N GLU A 78 13.70 -1.89 -10.79
CA GLU A 78 14.07 -1.95 -9.37
C GLU A 78 13.84 -0.59 -8.68
N VAL A 79 14.16 0.51 -9.37
CA VAL A 79 13.87 1.87 -8.87
C VAL A 79 12.38 2.09 -8.77
N ARG A 80 11.61 1.68 -9.78
CA ARG A 80 10.15 1.72 -9.74
C ARG A 80 9.59 0.99 -8.53
N GLU A 81 10.13 -0.19 -8.15
CA GLU A 81 9.71 -0.94 -6.98
C GLU A 81 9.88 -0.15 -5.66
N VAL A 82 10.91 0.70 -5.55
CA VAL A 82 11.15 1.56 -4.40
C VAL A 82 10.23 2.79 -4.43
N LEU A 83 10.07 3.42 -5.59
CA LEU A 83 9.18 4.58 -5.73
C LEU A 83 7.71 4.21 -5.51
N ASP A 84 7.29 3.02 -5.96
CA ASP A 84 5.92 2.51 -5.78
C ASP A 84 5.71 1.86 -4.40
N TYR A 85 6.75 1.77 -3.56
CA TYR A 85 6.56 1.28 -2.19
C TYR A 85 5.67 2.24 -1.40
N PRO A 86 4.68 1.73 -0.62
CA PRO A 86 3.64 2.57 -0.04
C PRO A 86 4.15 3.74 0.79
N THR A 87 5.17 3.52 1.64
CA THR A 87 5.70 4.56 2.53
C THR A 87 6.39 5.69 1.78
N THR A 88 6.95 5.44 0.59
CA THR A 88 7.46 6.49 -0.30
C THR A 88 6.36 7.50 -0.66
N GLY A 89 5.12 7.03 -0.83
CA GLY A 89 4.00 7.91 -1.11
C GLY A 89 3.53 8.72 0.07
N THR A 90 3.47 8.12 1.23
CA THR A 90 3.15 8.85 2.47
C THR A 90 4.20 9.92 2.74
N TRP A 91 5.49 9.58 2.58
CA TRP A 91 6.56 10.55 2.68
C TRP A 91 6.42 11.71 1.69
N LEU A 92 6.19 11.42 0.39
CA LEU A 92 6.01 12.46 -0.63
C LEU A 92 4.85 13.40 -0.28
N ALA A 93 3.73 12.86 0.18
CA ALA A 93 2.59 13.67 0.62
C ALA A 93 2.95 14.54 1.83
N ALA A 94 3.65 13.98 2.82
CA ALA A 94 4.11 14.71 3.99
C ALA A 94 5.13 15.81 3.62
N ALA A 95 6.08 15.50 2.72
CA ALA A 95 7.06 16.47 2.24
C ALA A 95 6.42 17.62 1.49
N LEU A 96 5.41 17.35 0.66
CA LEU A 96 4.68 18.39 -0.08
C LEU A 96 3.75 19.23 0.83
N ALA A 97 3.28 18.70 1.94
CA ALA A 97 2.46 19.41 2.93
C ALA A 97 3.29 20.14 3.99
N ALA A 98 4.58 19.82 4.14
CA ALA A 98 5.41 20.36 5.21
C ALA A 98 5.53 21.90 5.12
N PRO A 99 5.49 22.65 6.25
CA PRO A 99 5.81 24.08 6.27
C PRO A 99 7.22 24.35 5.76
N GLN A 100 7.44 25.56 5.26
CA GLN A 100 8.78 26.02 4.85
C GLN A 100 9.79 26.00 6.01
N GLY A 101 11.08 25.93 5.69
CA GLY A 101 12.17 25.93 6.67
C GLY A 101 12.52 24.54 7.18
N ALA A 102 12.94 24.42 8.44
CA ALA A 102 13.49 23.19 9.02
C ALA A 102 12.58 21.96 8.91
N ALA A 103 11.26 22.14 8.91
CA ALA A 103 10.32 21.02 8.72
C ALA A 103 10.42 20.45 7.30
N PHE A 104 10.46 21.31 6.29
CA PHE A 104 10.62 20.90 4.90
C PHE A 104 11.99 20.28 4.65
N GLU A 105 13.07 20.86 5.20
CA GLU A 105 14.43 20.30 5.07
C GLU A 105 14.56 18.90 5.68
N ARG A 106 13.92 18.66 6.84
CA ARG A 106 13.84 17.31 7.43
C ARG A 106 13.15 16.30 6.51
N GLN A 107 12.07 16.73 5.83
CA GLN A 107 11.40 15.86 4.85
C GLN A 107 12.26 15.62 3.62
N LEU A 108 12.97 16.64 3.11
CA LEU A 108 13.88 16.49 1.97
C LEU A 108 15.00 15.49 2.24
N ALA A 109 15.53 15.44 3.45
CA ALA A 109 16.61 14.54 3.82
C ALA A 109 16.25 13.04 3.64
N HIS A 110 14.96 12.69 3.70
CA HIS A 110 14.50 11.32 3.46
C HIS A 110 14.73 10.84 2.00
N LEU A 111 14.84 11.75 1.03
CA LEU A 111 15.17 11.41 -0.35
C LEU A 111 16.49 10.63 -0.45
N ALA A 112 17.44 10.89 0.43
CA ALA A 112 18.70 10.15 0.49
C ALA A 112 18.49 8.66 0.74
N GLY A 113 17.61 8.30 1.69
CA GLY A 113 17.24 6.90 1.95
C GLY A 113 16.52 6.25 0.76
N VAL A 114 15.60 6.97 0.11
CA VAL A 114 14.92 6.50 -1.11
C VAL A 114 15.94 6.23 -2.23
N ALA A 115 16.88 7.16 -2.45
CA ALA A 115 17.90 7.04 -3.49
C ALA A 115 18.88 5.88 -3.22
N VAL A 116 19.29 5.69 -1.96
CA VAL A 116 20.15 4.55 -1.56
C VAL A 116 19.39 3.23 -1.72
N ALA A 117 18.13 3.14 -1.29
CA ALA A 117 17.31 1.94 -1.48
C ALA A 117 17.16 1.59 -2.97
N ALA A 118 16.95 2.60 -3.82
CA ALA A 118 16.86 2.45 -5.27
C ALA A 118 18.19 1.96 -5.87
N ALA A 119 19.31 2.57 -5.48
CA ALA A 119 20.64 2.21 -5.96
C ALA A 119 21.01 0.76 -5.55
N VAL A 120 20.79 0.39 -4.30
CA VAL A 120 21.03 -0.97 -3.80
C VAL A 120 20.20 -1.99 -4.59
N ARG A 121 18.92 -1.70 -4.83
CA ARG A 121 18.05 -2.61 -5.59
C ARG A 121 18.43 -2.71 -7.05
N ALA A 122 18.82 -1.60 -7.66
CA ALA A 122 19.27 -1.55 -9.06
C ALA A 122 20.67 -2.18 -9.25
N GLY A 123 21.39 -2.46 -8.17
CA GLY A 123 22.78 -2.93 -8.26
C GLY A 123 23.77 -1.82 -8.66
N HIS A 124 23.35 -0.58 -8.46
CA HIS A 124 24.21 0.58 -8.71
C HIS A 124 25.18 0.77 -7.55
N THR A 125 26.48 0.89 -7.85
CA THR A 125 27.51 1.11 -6.83
C THR A 125 27.34 2.49 -6.19
N VAL A 126 27.29 2.52 -4.86
CA VAL A 126 27.13 3.74 -4.08
C VAL A 126 28.34 3.95 -3.20
N THR A 127 28.91 5.16 -3.24
CA THR A 127 30.02 5.57 -2.36
C THR A 127 29.79 7.00 -1.87
N GLY A 128 30.33 7.33 -0.71
CA GLY A 128 30.28 8.69 -0.17
C GLY A 128 29.67 8.78 1.21
N THR A 129 29.18 9.96 1.56
CA THR A 129 28.60 10.26 2.87
C THR A 129 27.25 10.94 2.69
N LEU A 130 26.28 10.58 3.52
CA LEU A 130 24.96 11.19 3.58
C LEU A 130 24.70 11.79 4.96
N THR A 131 23.92 12.88 5.00
CA THR A 131 23.38 13.45 6.23
C THR A 131 22.04 12.80 6.55
N VAL A 132 21.85 12.38 7.81
CA VAL A 132 20.64 11.73 8.32
C VAL A 132 20.17 12.49 9.57
N PRO A 133 19.56 13.68 9.40
CA PRO A 133 19.25 14.58 10.51
C PRO A 133 18.22 14.04 11.50
N THR A 134 17.51 12.99 11.13
CA THR A 134 16.53 12.30 11.99
C THR A 134 17.19 11.26 12.92
N GLY A 135 18.50 10.97 12.76
CA GLY A 135 19.18 9.88 13.47
C GLY A 135 18.73 8.48 13.04
N LEU A 136 17.93 8.35 11.99
CA LEU A 136 17.43 7.08 11.46
C LEU A 136 17.47 7.10 9.93
N LEU A 137 18.31 6.28 9.32
CA LEU A 137 18.26 6.05 7.88
C LEU A 137 17.18 5.03 7.56
N VAL A 138 16.20 5.46 6.80
CA VAL A 138 15.09 4.61 6.33
C VAL A 138 15.31 4.27 4.86
N LEU A 139 15.32 3.00 4.55
CA LEU A 139 15.41 2.46 3.19
C LEU A 139 14.08 1.82 2.81
N PRO A 140 13.19 2.51 2.07
CA PRO A 140 11.84 2.02 1.79
C PRO A 140 11.82 0.62 1.18
N GLY A 141 11.04 -0.28 1.77
CA GLY A 141 10.93 -1.67 1.35
C GLY A 141 12.16 -2.55 1.66
N LEU A 142 13.18 -2.03 2.37
CA LEU A 142 14.35 -2.78 2.81
C LEU A 142 14.46 -2.86 4.33
N GLY A 143 14.45 -1.72 5.03
CA GLY A 143 14.62 -1.66 6.48
C GLY A 143 15.12 -0.31 6.97
N VAL A 144 15.63 -0.29 8.21
CA VAL A 144 16.12 0.92 8.87
C VAL A 144 17.47 0.69 9.54
N LEU A 145 18.29 1.74 9.59
CA LEU A 145 19.56 1.77 10.29
C LEU A 145 19.62 2.98 11.24
N PRO A 146 19.76 2.82 12.55
CA PRO A 146 20.02 3.92 13.47
C PRO A 146 21.33 4.64 13.12
N CYS A 147 21.29 5.96 13.12
CA CYS A 147 22.44 6.80 12.77
C CYS A 147 22.56 7.95 13.77
N PRO A 148 22.91 7.67 15.03
CA PRO A 148 22.96 8.68 16.08
C PRO A 148 24.00 9.79 15.82
N SER A 149 25.02 9.52 14.99
CA SER A 149 25.95 10.57 14.54
C SER A 149 25.32 11.59 13.57
N GLY A 150 24.11 11.31 13.05
CA GLY A 150 23.46 12.10 12.01
C GLY A 150 24.12 11.99 10.63
N ARG A 151 25.06 11.06 10.44
CA ARG A 151 25.82 10.86 9.19
C ARG A 151 26.07 9.38 8.94
N VAL A 152 26.01 8.96 7.68
CA VAL A 152 26.36 7.61 7.25
C VAL A 152 27.41 7.62 6.16
N ARG A 153 28.31 6.65 6.18
CA ARG A 153 29.24 6.35 5.10
C ARG A 153 28.71 5.21 4.25
N LEU A 154 28.82 5.36 2.94
CA LEU A 154 28.43 4.38 1.95
C LEU A 154 29.68 3.87 1.24
N GLY A 155 29.81 2.55 1.14
CA GLY A 155 30.88 1.87 0.43
C GLY A 155 30.31 0.75 -0.44
N GLY A 156 30.39 0.92 -1.77
CA GLY A 156 30.02 -0.13 -2.72
C GLY A 156 31.17 -1.09 -2.98
N GLY A 157 30.86 -2.38 -3.13
CA GLY A 157 31.82 -3.43 -3.47
C GLY A 157 31.17 -4.61 -4.17
N PRO A 158 31.97 -5.63 -4.60
CA PRO A 158 31.45 -6.79 -5.31
C PRO A 158 30.39 -7.58 -4.52
N GLY A 159 30.45 -7.56 -3.18
CA GLY A 159 29.52 -8.25 -2.30
C GLY A 159 28.23 -7.49 -1.98
N GLY A 160 28.16 -6.21 -2.35
CA GLY A 160 27.00 -5.36 -2.04
C GLY A 160 27.38 -3.96 -1.59
N THR A 161 26.41 -3.26 -0.99
CA THR A 161 26.58 -1.92 -0.45
C THR A 161 26.71 -1.98 1.08
N ARG A 162 27.81 -1.49 1.61
CA ARG A 162 28.03 -1.27 3.04
C ARG A 162 27.54 0.11 3.41
N ILE A 163 26.77 0.20 4.48
CA ILE A 163 26.23 1.43 5.05
C ILE A 163 26.63 1.45 6.53
N ALA A 164 27.36 2.45 6.96
CA ALA A 164 27.84 2.53 8.35
C ALA A 164 27.56 3.91 8.93
N ASP A 165 27.04 3.97 10.16
CA ASP A 165 26.99 5.20 10.95
C ASP A 165 28.41 5.75 11.12
N ASP A 166 28.60 7.05 10.95
CA ASP A 166 29.92 7.68 10.99
C ASP A 166 30.57 7.60 12.38
N GLY A 167 29.74 7.48 13.43
CA GLY A 167 30.15 7.22 14.81
C GLY A 167 30.45 5.74 15.12
N GLY A 168 30.27 4.82 14.17
CA GLY A 168 30.53 3.40 14.34
C GLY A 168 29.50 2.63 15.16
N HIS A 169 28.34 3.23 15.48
CA HIS A 169 27.30 2.61 16.33
C HIS A 169 26.47 1.55 15.60
N ALA A 170 26.35 1.67 14.28
CA ALA A 170 25.55 0.75 13.48
C ALA A 170 26.12 0.59 12.06
N GLU A 171 25.89 -0.58 11.49
CA GLU A 171 26.36 -0.94 10.16
C GLU A 171 25.39 -1.92 9.49
N ALA A 172 25.27 -1.83 8.17
CA ALA A 172 24.56 -2.79 7.34
C ALA A 172 25.37 -3.14 6.09
N VAL A 173 25.29 -4.40 5.67
CA VAL A 173 25.76 -4.85 4.35
C VAL A 173 24.53 -5.36 3.59
N LEU A 174 24.20 -4.65 2.51
CA LEU A 174 23.05 -4.98 1.66
C LEU A 174 23.56 -5.68 0.40
N PRO A 175 23.16 -6.95 0.15
CA PRO A 175 23.71 -7.75 -0.93
C PRO A 175 23.38 -7.18 -2.30
N HIS A 176 24.30 -7.34 -3.25
CA HIS A 176 24.09 -6.97 -4.64
C HIS A 176 23.01 -7.84 -5.30
N PRO A 177 22.16 -7.33 -6.20
CA PRO A 177 21.13 -8.11 -6.91
C PRO A 177 21.68 -9.36 -7.62
N ALA A 178 22.87 -9.30 -8.18
CA ALA A 178 23.55 -10.43 -8.83
C ALA A 178 23.93 -11.57 -7.87
N ALA A 179 24.07 -11.28 -6.57
CA ALA A 179 24.36 -12.27 -5.53
C ALA A 179 23.07 -12.87 -4.92
N ARG A 180 21.90 -12.66 -5.55
CA ARG A 180 20.62 -13.18 -5.04
C ARG A 180 20.59 -14.70 -5.18
N PRO A 181 20.23 -15.42 -4.10
CA PRO A 181 19.98 -16.84 -4.20
C PRO A 181 18.85 -17.13 -5.19
N GLY A 182 18.91 -18.29 -5.85
CA GLY A 182 17.95 -18.73 -6.85
C GLY A 182 16.49 -18.80 -6.38
N PRO A 183 15.55 -19.15 -7.26
CA PRO A 183 14.12 -19.18 -6.93
C PRO A 183 13.86 -20.13 -5.77
N GLY A 184 13.29 -19.59 -4.67
CA GLY A 184 12.98 -20.33 -3.44
C GLY A 184 13.78 -19.92 -2.20
N ALA A 185 14.92 -19.25 -2.34
CA ALA A 185 15.65 -18.72 -1.21
C ALA A 185 15.07 -17.37 -0.75
N SER A 186 14.95 -17.18 0.55
CA SER A 186 14.56 -15.89 1.14
C SER A 186 15.49 -14.81 0.63
N ARG A 187 14.93 -13.73 0.04
CA ARG A 187 15.74 -12.59 -0.41
C ARG A 187 16.50 -12.04 0.78
N ALA A 188 17.81 -12.17 0.76
CA ALA A 188 18.66 -11.60 1.79
C ALA A 188 18.37 -10.09 1.88
N THR A 189 17.90 -9.64 3.04
CA THR A 189 17.50 -8.25 3.28
C THR A 189 18.65 -7.43 3.88
N GLY A 190 19.87 -7.95 3.77
CA GLY A 190 21.06 -7.38 4.41
C GLY A 190 21.25 -7.88 5.83
N ASP A 191 22.47 -7.71 6.31
CA ASP A 191 22.90 -8.09 7.65
C ASP A 191 23.78 -7.00 8.26
N GLY A 192 23.86 -6.92 9.58
CA GLY A 192 24.74 -5.95 10.25
C GLY A 192 24.30 -5.56 11.65
N THR A 193 25.21 -4.92 12.38
CA THR A 193 24.96 -4.43 13.73
C THR A 193 24.00 -3.25 13.70
N GLY A 194 22.90 -3.34 14.44
CA GLY A 194 21.86 -2.30 14.49
C GLY A 194 20.95 -2.25 13.25
N TRP A 195 21.24 -2.99 12.19
CA TRP A 195 20.36 -3.07 11.03
C TRP A 195 19.06 -3.83 11.37
N SER A 196 17.95 -3.22 11.03
CA SER A 196 16.64 -3.84 11.12
C SER A 196 16.01 -3.98 9.73
N ALA A 197 16.11 -5.18 9.15
CA ALA A 197 15.51 -5.49 7.87
C ALA A 197 14.00 -5.64 7.97
N LEU A 198 13.25 -5.21 6.95
CA LEU A 198 11.83 -5.54 6.82
C LEU A 198 11.64 -7.02 6.56
N ARG A 199 10.66 -7.61 7.25
CA ARG A 199 10.34 -9.04 7.13
C ARG A 199 9.41 -9.30 5.96
N THR A 200 9.75 -10.28 5.11
CA THR A 200 8.90 -10.70 3.99
C THR A 200 7.90 -11.75 4.45
N LEU A 201 6.63 -11.51 4.21
CA LEU A 201 5.57 -12.48 4.52
C LEU A 201 5.69 -13.74 3.62
N PRO A 202 5.42 -14.95 4.13
CA PRO A 202 5.69 -16.19 3.42
C PRO A 202 5.01 -16.30 2.04
N GLY A 203 5.71 -16.84 1.06
CA GLY A 203 5.18 -17.15 -0.26
C GLY A 203 4.86 -15.93 -1.15
N GLY A 204 5.49 -14.78 -0.89
CA GLY A 204 5.26 -13.59 -1.69
C GLY A 204 6.34 -12.54 -1.55
N THR A 205 6.03 -11.34 -2.06
CA THR A 205 6.89 -10.15 -2.00
C THR A 205 6.37 -9.12 -1.00
N VAL A 206 5.24 -9.38 -0.36
CA VAL A 206 4.60 -8.46 0.60
C VAL A 206 5.44 -8.37 1.87
N ARG A 207 5.70 -7.15 2.31
CA ARG A 207 6.46 -6.88 3.55
C ARG A 207 5.52 -6.71 4.73
N LEU A 208 5.94 -7.17 5.91
CA LEU A 208 5.37 -6.71 7.16
C LEU A 208 6.14 -5.46 7.57
N ASP A 209 5.50 -4.30 7.43
CA ASP A 209 6.14 -3.01 7.68
C ASP A 209 5.82 -2.51 9.08
N ASP A 210 6.69 -2.86 9.99
CA ASP A 210 6.66 -2.51 11.41
C ASP A 210 7.80 -1.55 11.80
N LEU A 211 8.45 -0.92 10.82
CA LEU A 211 9.65 -0.10 11.02
C LEU A 211 9.58 1.29 10.43
N ASP A 212 9.06 1.44 9.21
CA ASP A 212 9.12 2.71 8.48
C ASP A 212 8.26 3.78 9.18
N PRO A 213 8.80 4.96 9.54
CA PRO A 213 8.03 6.02 10.18
C PRO A 213 6.89 6.57 9.31
N TYR A 214 6.96 6.40 7.99
CA TYR A 214 5.92 6.81 7.05
C TYR A 214 4.86 5.72 6.77
N ARG A 215 4.85 4.61 7.53
CA ARG A 215 3.85 3.53 7.40
C ARG A 215 2.44 3.95 7.82
N THR A 216 2.33 5.00 8.65
CA THR A 216 1.08 5.69 8.99
C THR A 216 1.19 7.18 8.72
N PRO A 217 0.07 7.88 8.52
CA PRO A 217 0.11 9.34 8.38
C PRO A 217 0.71 10.01 9.61
N PRO A 218 1.34 11.17 9.45
CA PRO A 218 1.76 11.98 10.59
C PRO A 218 0.58 12.29 11.54
N PRO A 219 0.82 12.44 12.85
CA PRO A 219 -0.22 12.84 13.80
C PRO A 219 -0.97 14.09 13.32
N GLY A 220 -2.31 14.07 13.43
CA GLY A 220 -3.17 15.16 12.98
C GLY A 220 -3.54 15.15 11.48
N THR A 221 -3.02 14.18 10.71
CA THR A 221 -3.40 13.98 9.30
C THR A 221 -4.05 12.61 9.13
N GLY A 222 -5.30 12.57 8.66
CA GLY A 222 -6.05 11.34 8.44
C GLY A 222 -6.85 10.84 9.66
N PRO A 223 -7.36 9.61 9.64
CA PRO A 223 -8.12 9.06 10.75
C PRO A 223 -7.23 8.97 12.00
N GLY A 224 -7.46 9.85 12.96
CA GLY A 224 -6.59 10.09 14.13
C GLY A 224 -6.40 8.92 15.11
N SER A 225 -6.96 7.75 14.82
CA SER A 225 -6.91 6.57 15.69
C SER A 225 -6.05 5.41 15.16
N LEU A 226 -5.36 5.58 14.01
CA LEU A 226 -4.55 4.50 13.44
C LEU A 226 -3.12 4.55 13.97
N ARG A 227 -2.88 3.88 15.09
CA ARG A 227 -1.54 3.69 15.63
C ARG A 227 -0.95 2.39 15.08
N ALA A 228 0.19 2.49 14.37
CA ALA A 228 0.95 1.30 13.97
C ALA A 228 1.60 0.63 15.19
N ALA A 229 1.65 -0.69 15.18
CA ALA A 229 2.45 -1.45 16.13
C ALA A 229 3.94 -1.34 15.74
N ASP A 230 4.78 -1.19 16.74
CA ASP A 230 6.22 -1.26 16.56
C ASP A 230 6.71 -2.71 16.59
N ARG A 231 7.92 -2.94 16.10
CA ARG A 231 8.50 -4.29 15.95
C ARG A 231 8.48 -5.13 17.22
N PRO A 232 8.78 -4.61 18.42
CA PRO A 232 8.68 -5.40 19.67
C PRO A 232 7.27 -5.91 19.93
N ASP A 233 6.24 -5.14 19.56
CA ASP A 233 4.82 -5.46 19.78
C ASP A 233 4.21 -6.27 18.64
N CYS A 234 5.02 -6.62 17.63
CA CYS A 234 4.57 -7.31 16.43
C CYS A 234 4.99 -8.79 16.45
N PRO A 235 4.10 -9.74 16.82
CA PRO A 235 4.42 -11.16 16.95
C PRO A 235 4.62 -11.82 15.58
N TRP A 236 5.83 -11.75 15.03
CA TRP A 236 6.19 -12.24 13.71
C TRP A 236 5.72 -13.65 13.41
N GLY A 237 5.98 -14.61 14.34
CA GLY A 237 5.60 -16.00 14.12
C GLY A 237 4.09 -16.19 13.91
N THR A 238 3.28 -15.38 14.61
CA THR A 238 1.83 -15.42 14.46
C THR A 238 1.39 -14.79 13.15
N TRP A 239 1.96 -13.64 12.76
CA TRP A 239 1.73 -13.02 11.46
C TRP A 239 2.08 -13.96 10.30
N ALA A 240 3.25 -14.57 10.32
CA ALA A 240 3.72 -15.48 9.27
C ALA A 240 2.84 -16.74 9.14
N ARG A 241 2.42 -17.33 10.26
CA ARG A 241 1.51 -18.49 10.24
C ARG A 241 0.12 -18.13 9.71
N ARG A 242 -0.49 -17.03 10.22
CA ARG A 242 -1.83 -16.59 9.79
C ARG A 242 -1.83 -16.15 8.33
N TRP A 243 -0.81 -15.41 7.90
CA TRP A 243 -0.64 -15.02 6.50
C TRP A 243 -0.58 -16.23 5.58
N ARG A 244 0.26 -17.23 5.90
CA ARG A 244 0.36 -18.46 5.09
C ARG A 244 -0.99 -19.14 5.00
N ARG A 245 -1.65 -19.35 6.14
CA ARG A 245 -2.95 -20.00 6.18
C ARG A 245 -4.05 -19.19 5.47
N ALA A 246 -4.07 -17.88 5.61
CA ALA A 246 -5.01 -17.02 4.89
C ALA A 246 -4.85 -17.14 3.37
N ARG A 247 -3.61 -17.18 2.88
CA ARG A 247 -3.33 -17.39 1.45
C ARG A 247 -3.74 -18.78 0.96
N GLU A 248 -3.51 -19.82 1.74
CA GLU A 248 -3.99 -21.18 1.43
C GLU A 248 -5.52 -21.21 1.31
N LEU A 249 -6.23 -20.59 2.26
CA LEU A 249 -7.70 -20.50 2.24
C LEU A 249 -8.20 -19.73 1.01
N LEU A 250 -7.60 -18.57 0.70
CA LEU A 250 -7.94 -17.81 -0.50
C LEU A 250 -7.67 -18.61 -1.77
N THR A 251 -6.53 -19.31 -1.85
CA THR A 251 -6.16 -20.12 -3.02
C THR A 251 -7.14 -21.26 -3.24
N ALA A 252 -7.61 -21.90 -2.17
CA ALA A 252 -8.57 -23.00 -2.23
C ALA A 252 -9.96 -22.55 -2.73
N VAL A 253 -10.34 -21.28 -2.46
CA VAL A 253 -11.66 -20.73 -2.83
C VAL A 253 -11.60 -19.95 -4.15
N ASP A 254 -10.57 -19.10 -4.30
CA ASP A 254 -10.35 -18.25 -5.48
C ASP A 254 -8.86 -17.99 -5.67
N GLY A 255 -8.18 -18.87 -6.37
CA GLY A 255 -6.74 -18.77 -6.62
C GLY A 255 -6.35 -17.50 -7.40
N ARG A 256 -7.24 -16.99 -8.28
CA ARG A 256 -6.98 -15.74 -9.02
C ARG A 256 -6.98 -14.54 -8.08
N ARG A 257 -7.90 -14.52 -7.12
CA ARG A 257 -7.99 -13.46 -6.09
C ARG A 257 -6.77 -13.50 -5.14
N ALA A 258 -6.31 -14.70 -4.78
CA ALA A 258 -5.10 -14.86 -3.99
C ALA A 258 -3.86 -14.27 -4.70
N VAL A 259 -3.75 -14.49 -6.02
CA VAL A 259 -2.69 -13.92 -6.86
C VAL A 259 -2.82 -12.40 -6.97
N GLU A 260 -4.03 -11.88 -7.24
CA GLU A 260 -4.29 -10.43 -7.36
C GLU A 260 -3.95 -9.70 -6.06
N THR A 261 -4.39 -10.22 -4.90
CA THR A 261 -4.08 -9.66 -3.59
C THR A 261 -2.58 -9.53 -3.37
N GLY A 262 -1.80 -10.57 -3.70
CA GLY A 262 -0.34 -10.53 -3.63
C GLY A 262 0.33 -9.61 -4.66
N ALA A 263 -0.34 -9.30 -5.77
CA ALA A 263 0.16 -8.39 -6.79
C ALA A 263 -0.16 -6.91 -6.48
N VAL A 264 -1.30 -6.65 -5.83
CA VAL A 264 -1.74 -5.29 -5.46
C VAL A 264 -1.08 -4.84 -4.16
N LEU A 265 -1.10 -5.69 -3.13
CA LEU A 265 -0.50 -5.36 -1.83
C LEU A 265 1.04 -5.51 -1.87
N ARG A 266 1.71 -4.51 -1.33
CA ARG A 266 3.18 -4.44 -1.19
C ARG A 266 3.61 -4.51 0.26
N ALA A 267 2.76 -3.99 1.16
CA ALA A 267 3.01 -3.96 2.60
C ALA A 267 1.75 -4.29 3.40
N VAL A 268 1.94 -4.99 4.50
CA VAL A 268 0.99 -5.04 5.61
C VAL A 268 1.60 -4.25 6.75
N VAL A 269 0.87 -3.24 7.22
CA VAL A 269 1.25 -2.42 8.37
C VAL A 269 0.47 -2.94 9.57
N PRO A 270 1.13 -3.51 10.59
CA PRO A 270 0.43 -3.97 11.78
C PRO A 270 -0.08 -2.78 12.59
N LEU A 271 -1.36 -2.81 12.98
CA LEU A 271 -1.95 -1.82 13.88
C LEU A 271 -1.88 -2.31 15.33
N ALA A 272 -1.57 -1.39 16.24
CA ALA A 272 -1.61 -1.63 17.68
C ALA A 272 -3.04 -1.89 18.15
N ALA A 273 -3.17 -2.55 19.31
CA ALA A 273 -4.46 -2.65 20.00
C ALA A 273 -4.95 -1.25 20.37
N PRO A 274 -6.26 -0.96 20.32
CA PRO A 274 -6.79 0.31 20.77
C PRO A 274 -6.68 0.43 22.28
N ASP A 275 -6.34 1.62 22.76
CA ASP A 275 -6.33 1.91 24.19
C ASP A 275 -7.76 1.98 24.75
N THR A 276 -8.74 2.40 23.94
CA THR A 276 -10.18 2.44 24.28
C THR A 276 -11.03 2.45 22.99
N GLY A 277 -12.16 1.73 23.02
CA GLY A 277 -13.19 1.78 21.96
C GLY A 277 -12.95 0.85 20.76
N ALA A 278 -13.97 0.73 19.91
CA ALA A 278 -13.92 -0.08 18.68
C ALA A 278 -13.10 0.64 17.61
N THR A 279 -11.86 0.25 17.43
CA THR A 279 -11.04 0.73 16.30
C THR A 279 -11.26 -0.16 15.07
N PRO A 280 -11.31 0.38 13.86
CA PRO A 280 -11.41 -0.42 12.63
C PRO A 280 -10.36 -1.53 12.62
N MET A 281 -10.73 -2.72 12.13
CA MET A 281 -9.81 -3.86 12.01
C MET A 281 -8.81 -3.68 10.87
N GLY A 282 -9.11 -2.79 9.92
CA GLY A 282 -8.25 -2.46 8.80
C GLY A 282 -8.49 -1.05 8.26
N ALA A 283 -7.53 -0.55 7.49
CA ALA A 283 -7.61 0.70 6.76
C ALA A 283 -6.66 0.73 5.57
N THR A 284 -7.02 1.49 4.55
CA THR A 284 -6.17 1.83 3.40
C THR A 284 -5.99 3.34 3.33
N LEU A 285 -4.78 3.79 3.05
CA LEU A 285 -4.44 5.20 2.91
C LEU A 285 -4.34 5.59 1.43
N ARG A 286 -5.00 6.67 1.01
CA ARG A 286 -4.85 7.22 -0.36
C ARG A 286 -3.40 7.60 -0.69
N SER A 287 -2.62 8.05 0.30
CA SER A 287 -1.20 8.38 0.15
C SER A 287 -0.29 7.14 0.02
N ALA A 288 -0.76 5.97 0.47
CA ALA A 288 -0.01 4.72 0.51
C ALA A 288 -0.73 3.55 -0.19
N PRO A 289 -1.14 3.69 -1.47
CA PRO A 289 -1.77 2.59 -2.19
C PRO A 289 -0.84 1.37 -2.21
N GLY A 290 -1.40 0.20 -1.95
CA GLY A 290 -0.65 -1.04 -1.78
C GLY A 290 -0.23 -1.35 -0.34
N ALA A 291 -0.51 -0.48 0.63
CA ALA A 291 -0.44 -0.81 2.06
C ALA A 291 -1.82 -1.19 2.60
N ALA A 292 -1.89 -2.32 3.28
CA ALA A 292 -3.03 -2.72 4.09
C ALA A 292 -2.65 -2.54 5.57
N LEU A 293 -3.30 -1.59 6.25
CA LEU A 293 -3.13 -1.36 7.68
C LEU A 293 -4.09 -2.30 8.40
N ILE A 294 -3.59 -3.31 9.09
CA ILE A 294 -4.43 -4.38 9.65
C ILE A 294 -4.03 -4.65 11.09
N ARG A 295 -5.01 -4.69 11.99
CA ARG A 295 -4.83 -5.31 13.29
C ARG A 295 -4.74 -6.82 13.08
N LEU A 296 -3.82 -7.50 13.79
CA LEU A 296 -3.70 -8.95 13.66
C LEU A 296 -5.04 -9.64 14.01
N PRO A 297 -5.76 -10.22 13.02
CA PRO A 297 -7.06 -10.83 13.28
C PRO A 297 -6.94 -12.10 14.13
N GLY A 298 -8.03 -12.53 14.77
CA GLY A 298 -8.10 -13.73 15.58
C GLY A 298 -7.83 -15.01 14.80
N THR A 299 -8.28 -15.05 13.55
CA THR A 299 -8.20 -16.23 12.67
C THR A 299 -7.57 -15.93 11.32
N ALA A 300 -7.15 -16.97 10.60
CA ALA A 300 -6.63 -16.84 9.25
C ALA A 300 -7.70 -16.48 8.22
N SER A 301 -8.95 -16.90 8.43
CA SER A 301 -10.05 -16.55 7.56
C SER A 301 -10.44 -15.06 7.69
N GLU A 302 -10.41 -14.50 8.90
CA GLU A 302 -10.57 -13.05 9.08
C GLU A 302 -9.44 -12.26 8.43
N LEU A 303 -8.20 -12.77 8.47
CA LEU A 303 -7.11 -12.14 7.74
C LEU A 303 -7.34 -12.21 6.22
N ALA A 304 -7.81 -13.34 5.69
CA ALA A 304 -8.15 -13.48 4.28
C ALA A 304 -9.23 -12.47 3.83
N GLU A 305 -10.27 -12.28 4.64
CA GLU A 305 -11.33 -11.29 4.44
C GLU A 305 -10.77 -9.86 4.46
N SER A 306 -9.94 -9.53 5.47
CA SER A 306 -9.29 -8.22 5.57
C SER A 306 -8.40 -7.92 4.36
N LEU A 307 -7.62 -8.90 3.90
CA LEU A 307 -6.75 -8.73 2.73
C LEU A 307 -7.55 -8.44 1.46
N VAL A 308 -8.68 -9.13 1.25
CA VAL A 308 -9.57 -8.85 0.11
C VAL A 308 -10.19 -7.47 0.22
N HIS A 309 -10.68 -7.09 1.40
CA HIS A 309 -11.26 -5.79 1.68
C HIS A 309 -10.28 -4.64 1.37
N GLU A 310 -9.09 -4.67 1.97
CA GLU A 310 -8.07 -3.61 1.79
C GLU A 310 -7.49 -3.58 0.37
N THR A 311 -7.42 -4.74 -0.30
CA THR A 311 -7.06 -4.80 -1.73
C THR A 311 -8.05 -3.99 -2.57
N HIS A 312 -9.36 -4.08 -2.30
CA HIS A 312 -10.37 -3.37 -3.08
C HIS A 312 -10.39 -1.88 -2.77
N HIS A 313 -10.13 -1.46 -1.54
CA HIS A 313 -9.87 -0.05 -1.24
C HIS A 313 -8.68 0.49 -2.04
N THR A 314 -7.58 -0.24 -2.12
CA THR A 314 -6.41 0.13 -2.93
C THR A 314 -6.76 0.20 -4.42
N LYS A 315 -7.51 -0.77 -4.95
CA LYS A 315 -7.93 -0.80 -6.37
C LYS A 315 -8.79 0.41 -6.72
N LEU A 316 -9.77 0.74 -5.87
CA LEU A 316 -10.66 1.87 -6.13
C LEU A 316 -9.93 3.21 -6.00
N ALA A 317 -9.06 3.36 -5.01
CA ALA A 317 -8.24 4.56 -4.87
C ALA A 317 -7.33 4.78 -6.09
N ALA A 318 -6.73 3.71 -6.64
CA ALA A 318 -5.91 3.81 -7.84
C ALA A 318 -6.73 4.07 -9.10
N LEU A 319 -7.96 3.55 -9.18
CA LEU A 319 -8.90 3.83 -10.29
C LEU A 319 -9.34 5.29 -10.29
N ASP A 320 -9.70 5.83 -9.12
CA ASP A 320 -10.15 7.21 -8.94
C ASP A 320 -9.08 8.25 -9.35
N GLU A 321 -7.80 7.87 -9.27
CA GLU A 321 -6.69 8.69 -9.78
C GLU A 321 -6.61 8.71 -11.32
N LEU A 322 -7.09 7.69 -11.99
CA LEU A 322 -7.14 7.62 -13.46
C LEU A 322 -8.39 8.28 -14.01
N VAL A 323 -9.52 8.02 -13.36
CA VAL A 323 -10.82 8.51 -13.75
C VAL A 323 -11.58 8.90 -12.49
N PRO A 324 -11.78 10.20 -12.25
CA PRO A 324 -12.59 10.64 -11.12
C PRO A 324 -14.00 10.03 -11.18
N LEU A 325 -14.37 9.31 -10.12
CA LEU A 325 -15.68 8.64 -10.05
C LEU A 325 -16.74 9.52 -9.39
N CYS A 326 -16.31 10.50 -8.58
CA CYS A 326 -17.19 11.47 -7.94
C CYS A 326 -16.78 12.90 -8.31
N GLY A 327 -17.75 13.81 -8.31
CA GLY A 327 -17.50 15.25 -8.45
C GLY A 327 -16.73 15.83 -7.25
N PRO A 328 -16.09 17.00 -7.42
CA PRO A 328 -15.24 17.59 -6.38
C PRO A 328 -16.03 18.25 -5.24
N ASP A 329 -17.28 18.64 -5.47
CA ASP A 329 -18.03 19.56 -4.60
C ASP A 329 -19.18 18.89 -3.83
N GLY A 330 -19.20 17.53 -3.77
CA GLY A 330 -20.23 16.79 -3.08
C GLY A 330 -20.21 16.99 -1.57
N SER A 331 -21.36 17.33 -0.98
CA SER A 331 -21.53 17.55 0.46
C SER A 331 -22.56 16.64 1.10
N ALA A 332 -23.30 15.86 0.31
CA ALA A 332 -24.31 14.95 0.82
C ALA A 332 -23.66 13.84 1.64
N VAL A 333 -24.24 13.53 2.80
CA VAL A 333 -23.81 12.44 3.67
C VAL A 333 -24.94 11.43 3.86
N HIS A 334 -24.56 10.15 3.84
CA HIS A 334 -25.50 9.05 3.84
C HIS A 334 -25.16 8.02 4.92
N ARG A 335 -26.17 7.39 5.50
CA ARG A 335 -26.02 6.26 6.40
C ARG A 335 -25.93 4.96 5.62
N VAL A 336 -25.04 4.08 6.03
CA VAL A 336 -24.84 2.75 5.44
C VAL A 336 -24.80 1.69 6.55
N GLY A 337 -25.25 0.46 6.26
CA GLY A 337 -25.43 -0.58 7.27
C GLY A 337 -24.15 -0.95 8.04
N TRP A 338 -22.99 -0.93 7.38
CA TRP A 338 -21.72 -1.29 7.99
C TRP A 338 -21.05 -0.19 8.83
N ARG A 339 -21.66 1.01 8.96
CA ARG A 339 -21.12 2.10 9.78
C ARG A 339 -22.20 2.93 10.45
N PRO A 340 -22.01 3.30 11.72
CA PRO A 340 -22.96 4.11 12.45
C PRO A 340 -22.96 5.59 12.05
N ASP A 341 -21.80 6.13 11.59
CA ASP A 341 -21.61 7.52 11.22
C ASP A 341 -21.97 7.78 9.75
N PRO A 342 -22.68 8.88 9.43
CA PRO A 342 -22.96 9.25 8.05
C PRO A 342 -21.67 9.50 7.24
N ARG A 343 -21.69 9.16 5.96
CA ARG A 343 -20.49 9.23 5.09
C ARG A 343 -20.81 9.97 3.79
N PRO A 344 -19.85 10.78 3.27
CA PRO A 344 -20.00 11.38 1.95
C PRO A 344 -19.96 10.32 0.84
N VAL A 345 -20.56 10.63 -0.31
CA VAL A 345 -20.68 9.73 -1.47
C VAL A 345 -19.39 9.01 -1.85
N PRO A 346 -18.20 9.69 -1.92
CA PRO A 346 -16.95 8.99 -2.22
C PRO A 346 -16.58 7.92 -1.19
N ALA A 347 -16.92 8.13 0.09
CA ALA A 347 -16.66 7.16 1.15
C ALA A 347 -17.67 6.01 1.15
N VAL A 348 -18.93 6.27 0.75
CA VAL A 348 -19.94 5.23 0.51
C VAL A 348 -19.49 4.35 -0.65
N LEU A 349 -19.03 4.92 -1.76
CA LEU A 349 -18.52 4.16 -2.91
C LEU A 349 -17.32 3.29 -2.54
N GLN A 350 -16.36 3.82 -1.76
CA GLN A 350 -15.22 3.06 -1.25
C GLN A 350 -15.68 1.86 -0.40
N GLY A 351 -16.63 2.07 0.51
CA GLY A 351 -17.19 1.00 1.35
C GLY A 351 -17.96 -0.02 0.54
N ALA A 352 -18.87 0.42 -0.33
CA ALA A 352 -19.69 -0.46 -1.17
C ALA A 352 -18.83 -1.38 -2.05
N TYR A 353 -17.75 -0.85 -2.64
CA TYR A 353 -16.85 -1.64 -3.48
C TYR A 353 -16.09 -2.71 -2.70
N ALA A 354 -15.56 -2.38 -1.53
CA ALA A 354 -14.85 -3.34 -0.69
C ALA A 354 -15.79 -4.41 -0.12
N HIS A 355 -17.00 -4.02 0.28
CA HIS A 355 -18.01 -4.94 0.78
C HIS A 355 -18.61 -5.82 -0.33
N LEU A 356 -18.76 -5.31 -1.55
CA LEU A 356 -19.14 -6.12 -2.71
C LEU A 356 -18.13 -7.25 -2.97
N ALA A 357 -16.83 -6.95 -2.84
CA ALA A 357 -15.78 -7.95 -2.99
C ALA A 357 -15.80 -9.01 -1.87
N LEU A 358 -16.16 -8.62 -0.64
CA LEU A 358 -16.37 -9.55 0.46
C LEU A 358 -17.64 -10.41 0.24
N THR A 359 -18.72 -9.83 -0.27
CA THR A 359 -19.94 -10.55 -0.62
C THR A 359 -19.67 -11.62 -1.68
N ASP A 360 -18.90 -11.27 -2.74
CA ASP A 360 -18.45 -12.25 -3.76
C ASP A 360 -17.54 -13.34 -3.15
N LEU A 361 -16.62 -12.97 -2.26
CA LEU A 361 -15.77 -13.94 -1.56
C LEU A 361 -16.63 -14.90 -0.71
N TRP A 362 -17.56 -14.38 0.09
CA TRP A 362 -18.40 -15.23 0.94
C TRP A 362 -19.36 -16.11 0.15
N TRP A 363 -19.84 -15.63 -1.00
CA TRP A 363 -20.58 -16.47 -1.92
C TRP A 363 -19.76 -17.67 -2.40
N ARG A 364 -18.49 -17.46 -2.79
CA ARG A 364 -17.56 -18.51 -3.21
C ARG A 364 -17.19 -19.46 -2.06
N VAL A 365 -16.98 -18.92 -0.87
CA VAL A 365 -16.70 -19.73 0.34
C VAL A 365 -17.89 -20.63 0.67
N ARG A 366 -19.09 -20.10 0.65
CA ARG A 366 -20.35 -20.83 0.92
C ARG A 366 -20.57 -21.94 -0.10
N SER A 367 -20.35 -21.66 -1.38
CA SER A 367 -20.64 -22.57 -2.50
C SER A 367 -19.49 -23.54 -2.82
N GLY A 368 -18.28 -23.24 -2.37
CA GLY A 368 -17.07 -23.99 -2.72
C GLY A 368 -16.84 -25.25 -1.90
N ALA A 369 -16.56 -26.38 -2.55
CA ALA A 369 -16.27 -27.65 -1.87
C ALA A 369 -14.95 -27.60 -1.05
N GLY A 370 -13.95 -26.78 -1.48
CA GLY A 370 -12.64 -26.67 -0.83
C GLY A 370 -12.57 -25.71 0.37
N ALA A 371 -13.67 -25.07 0.74
CA ALA A 371 -13.67 -24.10 1.84
C ALA A 371 -13.63 -24.79 3.22
N ASP A 372 -12.91 -24.21 4.15
CA ASP A 372 -12.88 -24.60 5.56
C ASP A 372 -14.32 -24.60 6.14
N PRO A 373 -14.76 -25.65 6.87
CA PRO A 373 -16.14 -25.78 7.33
C PRO A 373 -16.59 -24.64 8.27
N ALA A 374 -15.71 -24.16 9.14
CA ALA A 374 -16.04 -23.06 10.05
C ALA A 374 -16.16 -21.72 9.29
N TRP A 375 -15.27 -21.50 8.31
CA TRP A 375 -15.34 -20.33 7.43
C TRP A 375 -16.62 -20.37 6.57
N ARG A 376 -16.99 -21.53 6.05
CA ARG A 376 -18.21 -21.72 5.24
C ARG A 376 -19.48 -21.37 6.03
N ARG A 377 -19.62 -21.83 7.28
CA ARG A 377 -20.75 -21.47 8.15
C ARG A 377 -20.84 -19.95 8.33
N ARG A 378 -19.72 -19.33 8.75
CA ARG A 378 -19.67 -17.87 8.97
C ARG A 378 -19.98 -17.07 7.70
N ALA A 379 -19.48 -17.53 6.55
CA ALA A 379 -19.79 -16.91 5.27
C ALA A 379 -21.27 -17.02 4.91
N GLY A 380 -21.91 -18.17 5.20
CA GLY A 380 -23.35 -18.37 5.01
C GLY A 380 -24.20 -17.41 5.85
N GLU A 381 -23.81 -17.23 7.12
CA GLU A 381 -24.50 -16.33 8.05
C GLU A 381 -24.38 -14.84 7.67
N ARG A 382 -23.22 -14.44 7.12
CA ARG A 382 -22.91 -13.04 6.80
C ARG A 382 -23.26 -12.63 5.38
N PHE A 383 -23.38 -13.57 4.48
CA PHE A 383 -23.58 -13.29 3.05
C PHE A 383 -24.86 -12.49 2.79
N GLU A 384 -26.01 -12.94 3.33
CA GLU A 384 -27.30 -12.32 3.03
C GLU A 384 -27.38 -10.89 3.61
N ALA A 385 -26.95 -10.71 4.87
CA ALA A 385 -26.96 -9.40 5.51
C ALA A 385 -26.08 -8.39 4.75
N LEU A 386 -24.84 -8.77 4.42
CA LEU A 386 -23.95 -7.86 3.69
C LEU A 386 -24.41 -7.63 2.25
N ARG A 387 -24.98 -8.64 1.60
CA ARG A 387 -25.56 -8.48 0.27
C ARG A 387 -26.69 -7.44 0.28
N GLU A 388 -27.57 -7.47 1.28
CA GLU A 388 -28.62 -6.46 1.43
C GLU A 388 -28.05 -5.05 1.66
N GLU A 389 -27.10 -4.91 2.59
CA GLU A 389 -26.44 -3.63 2.88
C GLU A 389 -25.73 -3.03 1.65
N VAL A 390 -25.05 -3.87 0.86
CA VAL A 390 -24.40 -3.45 -0.39
C VAL A 390 -25.45 -3.04 -1.41
N GLY A 391 -26.55 -3.78 -1.55
CA GLY A 391 -27.65 -3.42 -2.45
C GLY A 391 -28.24 -2.04 -2.14
N GLN A 392 -28.52 -1.76 -0.88
CA GLN A 392 -29.01 -0.46 -0.41
C GLN A 392 -28.00 0.67 -0.72
N ALA A 393 -26.71 0.45 -0.50
CA ALA A 393 -25.67 1.43 -0.82
C ALA A 393 -25.52 1.68 -2.32
N LEU A 394 -25.68 0.65 -3.16
CA LEU A 394 -25.63 0.81 -4.62
C LEU A 394 -26.82 1.62 -5.14
N SER A 395 -28.05 1.40 -4.63
CA SER A 395 -29.24 2.19 -4.96
C SER A 395 -29.02 3.66 -4.59
N LEU A 396 -28.54 3.92 -3.36
CA LEU A 396 -28.21 5.26 -2.89
C LEU A 396 -27.18 5.96 -3.79
N LEU A 397 -26.12 5.26 -4.21
CA LEU A 397 -25.11 5.81 -5.11
C LEU A 397 -25.68 6.14 -6.49
N LEU A 398 -26.57 5.30 -7.05
CA LEU A 398 -27.17 5.54 -8.36
C LEU A 398 -28.20 6.69 -8.35
N GLU A 399 -28.82 6.97 -7.21
CA GLU A 399 -29.71 8.12 -7.00
C GLU A 399 -28.92 9.43 -6.83
N SER A 400 -27.63 9.35 -6.45
CA SER A 400 -26.80 10.54 -6.24
C SER A 400 -26.43 11.23 -7.56
N ASP A 401 -26.45 12.56 -7.57
CA ASP A 401 -25.97 13.41 -8.64
C ASP A 401 -24.45 13.73 -8.53
N GLU A 402 -23.82 13.31 -7.41
CA GLU A 402 -22.39 13.51 -7.18
C GLU A 402 -21.50 12.55 -7.99
N LEU A 403 -22.05 11.49 -8.60
CA LEU A 403 -21.28 10.59 -9.46
C LEU A 403 -20.99 11.25 -10.82
N THR A 404 -19.73 11.15 -11.26
CA THR A 404 -19.39 11.46 -12.66
C THR A 404 -20.04 10.45 -13.62
N PRO A 405 -20.07 10.72 -14.94
CA PRO A 405 -20.52 9.70 -15.92
C PRO A 405 -19.77 8.37 -15.79
N ALA A 406 -18.44 8.42 -15.58
CA ALA A 406 -17.63 7.21 -15.36
C ALA A 406 -17.95 6.53 -14.02
N GLY A 407 -18.19 7.33 -12.96
CA GLY A 407 -18.63 6.82 -11.66
C GLY A 407 -19.98 6.10 -11.76
N ARG A 408 -20.93 6.66 -12.50
CA ARG A 408 -22.25 6.04 -12.73
C ARG A 408 -22.13 4.74 -13.50
N GLU A 409 -21.33 4.70 -14.58
CA GLU A 409 -21.05 3.46 -15.33
C GLU A 409 -20.40 2.39 -14.42
N PHE A 410 -19.45 2.80 -13.59
CA PHE A 410 -18.78 1.91 -12.64
C PHE A 410 -19.76 1.33 -11.61
N VAL A 411 -20.61 2.16 -10.98
CA VAL A 411 -21.62 1.70 -10.00
C VAL A 411 -22.66 0.81 -10.66
N GLN A 412 -23.11 1.10 -11.88
CA GLN A 412 -23.97 0.20 -12.65
C GLN A 412 -23.31 -1.16 -12.93
N GLY A 413 -21.99 -1.16 -13.16
CA GLY A 413 -21.20 -2.40 -13.27
C GLY A 413 -21.17 -3.19 -11.97
N MET A 414 -21.02 -2.50 -10.83
CA MET A 414 -21.12 -3.11 -9.50
C MET A 414 -22.51 -3.70 -9.23
N GLU A 415 -23.57 -2.99 -9.59
CA GLU A 415 -24.96 -3.43 -9.43
C GLU A 415 -25.23 -4.70 -10.25
N ARG A 416 -24.83 -4.74 -11.52
CA ARG A 416 -24.94 -5.95 -12.36
C ARG A 416 -24.21 -7.14 -11.74
N HIS A 417 -23.03 -6.94 -11.17
CA HIS A 417 -22.30 -8.00 -10.48
C HIS A 417 -23.02 -8.44 -9.22
N HIS A 418 -23.48 -7.48 -8.41
CA HIS A 418 -24.24 -7.73 -7.18
C HIS A 418 -25.52 -8.54 -7.45
N ALA A 419 -26.29 -8.19 -8.49
CA ALA A 419 -27.50 -8.90 -8.89
C ALA A 419 -27.23 -10.38 -9.28
N GLY A 420 -26.04 -10.66 -9.82
CA GLY A 420 -25.62 -12.03 -10.15
C GLY A 420 -25.15 -12.88 -8.96
N LEU A 421 -24.90 -12.26 -7.79
CA LEU A 421 -24.48 -13.01 -6.60
C LEU A 421 -25.69 -13.72 -5.97
N GLY A 422 -25.54 -14.99 -5.62
CA GLY A 422 -26.60 -15.81 -5.02
C GLY A 422 -27.52 -16.51 -6.01
N VAL A 423 -27.40 -16.22 -7.30
CA VAL A 423 -28.17 -16.94 -8.35
C VAL A 423 -27.39 -18.22 -8.70
N THR A 424 -27.93 -19.36 -8.31
CA THR A 424 -27.46 -20.67 -8.78
C THR A 424 -28.07 -20.95 -10.14
N ALA A 425 -27.32 -21.59 -11.04
CA ALA A 425 -27.78 -21.95 -12.39
C ALA A 425 -29.07 -22.85 -12.42
N GLN A 426 -29.54 -23.30 -11.27
CA GLN A 426 -30.78 -24.08 -11.11
C GLN A 426 -32.07 -23.25 -11.10
N ASN A 427 -31.98 -21.93 -11.02
CA ASN A 427 -33.18 -21.06 -11.00
C ASN A 427 -33.48 -20.42 -12.36
N VAL A 428 -32.91 -20.92 -13.44
CA VAL A 428 -33.17 -20.49 -14.82
C VAL A 428 -33.82 -21.68 -15.58
N LEU A 429 -34.94 -22.11 -15.11
CA LEU A 429 -35.87 -22.99 -15.85
C LEU A 429 -37.27 -22.39 -15.78
#